data_20abd14877bf48a49914a9e09c9bbeab
#
_entry.id   20abd14877bf48a49914a9e09c9bbeab
#
_cell.length_a   1.000
_cell.length_b   1.000
_cell.length_c   1.000
_cell.angle_alpha   90.00
_cell.angle_beta   90.00
_cell.angle_gamma   90.00
#
_symmetry.space_group_name_H-M   'P 1'
#
loop_
_entity.id
_entity.type
_entity.pdbx_description
1 polymer ?
#
loop_
_entity_poly.entity_id
_entity_poly.type
_entity_poly.pdbx_seq_one_letter_code
_entity_poly.pdbx_strand_id
1 'polypeptide(L)'
;MKKTTFFVCAMLIATVAMGGDEKYYQKMGETLSGFSTCSSVEDFQNLANRFRVIANVEKEEWLPLYYEAHCYILISFMGNLSAEEKDSYLDKASSLIESMTELAPNEAEVEVMKAFYYTGSLVVNPPQRAMATTPLIHAAIAKALALEPSNPRAIFLRISNEMGTASYFGEDTAPFCAQATELLQNWDSYTLKSPIHPSWGKGEVEGIVSSCGE
;
A
#
# COMPACT_ATOMS: atom_id res chain seq x y z
N MET A 1 25.04 33.18 -52.14
CA MET A 1 26.03 32.51 -51.23
C MET A 1 25.36 32.16 -49.92
N LYS A 2 24.99 30.90 -49.77
CA LYS A 2 25.25 29.93 -48.69
C LYS A 2 24.91 30.36 -47.26
N LYS A 3 23.89 29.75 -46.67
CA LYS A 3 23.96 29.17 -45.31
C LYS A 3 22.94 28.03 -45.19
N THR A 4 23.43 26.84 -45.42
CA THR A 4 22.80 25.56 -45.00
C THR A 4 23.51 25.12 -43.72
N THR A 5 22.81 24.35 -42.90
CA THR A 5 23.29 23.50 -41.82
C THR A 5 23.08 24.08 -40.41
N PHE A 6 22.03 23.60 -39.77
CA PHE A 6 22.06 23.06 -38.39
C PHE A 6 20.64 22.56 -38.03
N PHE A 7 20.32 21.32 -38.36
CA PHE A 7 19.11 20.69 -37.86
C PHE A 7 19.28 19.16 -37.88
N VAL A 8 20.18 18.64 -37.06
CA VAL A 8 20.25 17.21 -36.76
C VAL A 8 20.91 17.05 -35.38
N CYS A 9 20.16 17.20 -34.28
CA CYS A 9 20.61 16.67 -32.98
C CYS A 9 19.50 16.57 -31.90
N ALA A 10 18.22 16.68 -32.28
CA ALA A 10 17.15 16.64 -31.26
C ALA A 10 16.35 15.33 -31.20
N MET A 11 16.66 14.34 -32.04
CA MET A 11 15.80 13.14 -32.18
C MET A 11 16.26 11.88 -31.45
N LEU A 12 17.41 11.90 -30.78
CA LEU A 12 18.00 10.71 -30.13
C LEU A 12 17.72 10.59 -28.63
N ILE A 13 17.19 11.64 -28.00
CA ILE A 13 16.98 11.62 -26.53
C ILE A 13 15.59 11.05 -26.16
N ALA A 14 14.58 11.19 -27.01
CA ALA A 14 13.22 10.74 -26.72
C ALA A 14 13.05 9.19 -26.74
N THR A 15 13.85 8.46 -27.50
CA THR A 15 13.72 7.01 -27.62
C THR A 15 14.29 6.22 -26.46
N VAL A 16 15.23 6.80 -25.70
CA VAL A 16 15.84 6.13 -24.55
C VAL A 16 14.91 6.21 -23.31
N ALA A 17 14.21 7.33 -23.13
CA ALA A 17 13.26 7.49 -22.04
C ALA A 17 12.05 6.52 -22.18
N MET A 18 11.46 6.41 -23.37
CA MET A 18 10.31 5.51 -23.60
C MET A 18 10.65 4.02 -23.37
N GLY A 19 11.86 3.59 -23.65
CA GLY A 19 12.30 2.20 -23.44
C GLY A 19 12.62 1.87 -21.96
N GLY A 20 12.89 2.86 -21.13
CA GLY A 20 13.09 2.72 -19.70
C GLY A 20 11.76 2.51 -18.97
N ASP A 21 10.79 3.35 -19.26
CA ASP A 21 9.45 3.27 -18.66
C ASP A 21 8.76 1.93 -18.98
N GLU A 22 8.83 1.44 -20.20
CA GLU A 22 8.22 0.17 -20.62
C GLU A 22 8.81 -1.02 -19.82
N LYS A 23 10.12 -1.07 -19.64
CA LYS A 23 10.79 -2.12 -18.85
C LYS A 23 10.42 -2.04 -17.36
N TYR A 24 10.31 -0.85 -16.82
CA TYR A 24 9.86 -0.63 -15.46
C TYR A 24 8.45 -1.18 -15.24
N TYR A 25 7.48 -0.76 -16.07
CA TYR A 25 6.10 -1.24 -15.98
C TYR A 25 5.99 -2.75 -16.14
N GLN A 26 6.73 -3.33 -17.11
CA GLN A 26 6.77 -4.77 -17.29
C GLN A 26 7.31 -5.47 -16.05
N LYS A 27 8.45 -5.02 -15.50
CA LYS A 27 9.09 -5.65 -14.35
C LYS A 27 8.25 -5.53 -13.10
N MET A 28 7.60 -4.38 -12.89
CA MET A 28 6.65 -4.19 -11.81
C MET A 28 5.44 -5.14 -11.95
N GLY A 29 4.82 -5.23 -13.12
CA GLY A 29 3.68 -6.11 -13.38
C GLY A 29 4.00 -7.60 -13.14
N GLU A 30 5.17 -8.07 -13.65
CA GLU A 30 5.67 -9.41 -13.40
C GLU A 30 5.89 -9.68 -11.88
N THR A 31 6.35 -8.68 -11.14
CA THR A 31 6.61 -8.82 -9.71
C THR A 31 5.31 -8.78 -8.91
N LEU A 32 4.38 -7.90 -9.27
CA LEU A 32 3.06 -7.79 -8.64
C LEU A 32 2.24 -9.09 -8.72
N SER A 33 2.35 -9.85 -9.81
CA SER A 33 1.69 -11.15 -9.94
C SER A 33 2.12 -12.14 -8.86
N GLY A 34 3.27 -11.95 -8.23
CA GLY A 34 3.77 -12.77 -7.13
C GLY A 34 2.87 -12.76 -5.89
N PHE A 35 2.12 -11.68 -5.63
CA PHE A 35 1.21 -11.64 -4.48
C PHE A 35 0.18 -12.76 -4.48
N SER A 36 -0.29 -13.19 -5.65
CA SER A 36 -1.30 -14.25 -5.78
C SER A 36 -0.83 -15.63 -5.31
N THR A 37 0.47 -15.82 -5.15
CA THR A 37 1.08 -17.10 -4.75
C THR A 37 1.73 -17.06 -3.37
N CYS A 38 1.82 -15.88 -2.75
CA CYS A 38 2.41 -15.73 -1.42
C CYS A 38 1.47 -16.30 -0.34
N SER A 39 1.98 -17.21 0.48
CA SER A 39 1.26 -17.80 1.61
C SER A 39 2.12 -17.97 2.86
N SER A 40 3.42 -17.74 2.76
CA SER A 40 4.38 -17.89 3.85
C SER A 40 5.22 -16.64 4.06
N VAL A 41 5.88 -16.55 5.21
CA VAL A 41 6.86 -15.49 5.51
C VAL A 41 7.96 -15.47 4.45
N GLU A 42 8.45 -16.64 4.04
CA GLU A 42 9.48 -16.77 3.02
C GLU A 42 9.03 -16.24 1.66
N ASP A 43 7.79 -16.53 1.24
CA ASP A 43 7.24 -16.02 -0.01
C ASP A 43 7.19 -14.50 -0.03
N PHE A 44 6.66 -13.88 1.04
CA PHE A 44 6.63 -12.42 1.14
C PHE A 44 8.01 -11.79 1.23
N GLN A 45 8.97 -12.42 1.91
CA GLN A 45 10.36 -11.96 1.92
C GLN A 45 10.99 -11.99 0.53
N ASN A 46 10.78 -13.09 -0.20
CA ASN A 46 11.27 -13.25 -1.57
C ASN A 46 10.64 -12.21 -2.50
N LEU A 47 9.34 -11.96 -2.34
CA LEU A 47 8.64 -10.93 -3.10
C LEU A 47 9.15 -9.52 -2.75
N ALA A 48 9.33 -9.19 -1.47
CA ALA A 48 9.93 -7.94 -1.01
C ALA A 48 11.33 -7.71 -1.62
N ASN A 49 12.17 -8.76 -1.65
CA ASN A 49 13.49 -8.68 -2.27
C ASN A 49 13.43 -8.38 -3.77
N ARG A 50 12.41 -8.88 -4.50
CA ARG A 50 12.21 -8.56 -5.91
C ARG A 50 11.85 -7.08 -6.11
N PHE A 51 10.98 -6.52 -5.27
CA PHE A 51 10.67 -5.08 -5.30
C PHE A 51 11.89 -4.23 -4.94
N ARG A 52 12.69 -4.64 -3.96
CA ARG A 52 13.95 -3.96 -3.61
C ARG A 52 14.92 -3.88 -4.79
N VAL A 53 15.03 -4.94 -5.59
CA VAL A 53 15.87 -4.93 -6.79
C VAL A 53 15.40 -3.86 -7.77
N ILE A 54 14.08 -3.70 -7.95
CA ILE A 54 13.52 -2.65 -8.80
C ILE A 54 13.79 -1.27 -8.20
N ALA A 55 13.54 -1.07 -6.90
CA ALA A 55 13.79 0.21 -6.20
C ALA A 55 15.25 0.65 -6.28
N ASN A 56 16.20 -0.29 -6.28
CA ASN A 56 17.62 0.03 -6.42
C ASN A 56 18.00 0.56 -7.81
N VAL A 57 17.21 0.24 -8.83
CA VAL A 57 17.40 0.73 -10.21
C VAL A 57 16.60 2.01 -10.45
N GLU A 58 15.34 2.01 -10.05
CA GLU A 58 14.37 3.08 -10.28
C GLU A 58 14.23 3.95 -9.02
N LYS A 59 15.28 4.72 -8.73
CA LYS A 59 15.42 5.44 -7.44
C LYS A 59 14.45 6.60 -7.24
N GLU A 60 13.87 7.12 -8.31
CA GLU A 60 12.88 8.20 -8.27
C GLU A 60 11.45 7.66 -8.17
N GLU A 61 11.26 6.33 -8.26
CA GLU A 61 9.98 5.67 -8.24
C GLU A 61 9.62 5.18 -6.83
N TRP A 62 8.50 5.66 -6.29
CA TRP A 62 8.05 5.28 -4.94
C TRP A 62 7.31 3.93 -4.88
N LEU A 63 6.71 3.48 -5.99
CA LEU A 63 5.90 2.25 -6.02
C LEU A 63 6.67 0.97 -5.67
N PRO A 64 7.94 0.76 -6.08
CA PRO A 64 8.69 -0.41 -5.63
C PRO A 64 8.89 -0.45 -4.11
N LEU A 65 9.14 0.71 -3.48
CA LEU A 65 9.26 0.82 -2.02
C LEU A 65 7.91 0.52 -1.33
N TYR A 66 6.81 0.99 -1.92
CA TYR A 66 5.46 0.75 -1.45
C TYR A 66 5.16 -0.75 -1.34
N TYR A 67 5.43 -1.50 -2.41
CA TYR A 67 5.15 -2.93 -2.41
C TYR A 67 6.15 -3.75 -1.58
N GLU A 68 7.39 -3.29 -1.45
CA GLU A 68 8.34 -3.87 -0.49
C GLU A 68 7.83 -3.70 0.94
N ALA A 69 7.39 -2.48 1.32
CA ALA A 69 6.81 -2.21 2.64
C ALA A 69 5.52 -3.01 2.86
N HIS A 70 4.66 -3.10 1.84
CA HIS A 70 3.43 -3.89 1.90
C HIS A 70 3.70 -5.35 2.25
N CYS A 71 4.71 -5.99 1.62
CA CYS A 71 5.11 -7.35 1.96
C CYS A 71 5.51 -7.49 3.44
N TYR A 72 6.30 -6.56 3.98
CA TYR A 72 6.73 -6.61 5.38
C TYR A 72 5.57 -6.38 6.36
N ILE A 73 4.63 -5.49 6.04
CA ILE A 73 3.45 -5.28 6.86
C ILE A 73 2.57 -6.54 6.85
N LEU A 74 2.36 -7.18 5.70
CA LEU A 74 1.60 -8.42 5.61
C LEU A 74 2.20 -9.55 6.47
N ILE A 75 3.52 -9.66 6.55
CA ILE A 75 4.20 -10.60 7.44
C ILE A 75 3.84 -10.34 8.91
N SER A 76 3.66 -9.08 9.34
CA SER A 76 3.31 -8.76 10.72
C SER A 76 1.95 -9.30 11.15
N PHE A 77 1.03 -9.56 10.23
CA PHE A 77 -0.27 -10.16 10.51
C PHE A 77 -0.23 -11.70 10.60
N MET A 78 0.89 -12.34 10.24
CA MET A 78 0.99 -13.79 10.29
C MET A 78 1.06 -14.29 11.74
N GLY A 79 0.27 -15.34 12.05
CA GLY A 79 0.07 -15.80 13.42
C GLY A 79 1.24 -16.59 14.04
N ASN A 80 2.20 -17.03 13.22
CA ASN A 80 3.29 -17.93 13.61
C ASN A 80 4.60 -17.23 14.02
N LEU A 81 4.58 -15.92 14.17
CA LEU A 81 5.74 -15.11 14.55
C LEU A 81 5.60 -14.52 15.95
N SER A 82 6.72 -14.38 16.66
CA SER A 82 6.79 -13.63 17.92
C SER A 82 6.57 -12.14 17.69
N ALA A 83 6.30 -11.40 18.77
CA ALA A 83 6.14 -9.94 18.69
C ALA A 83 7.41 -9.26 18.18
N GLU A 84 8.58 -9.71 18.64
CA GLU A 84 9.90 -9.19 18.23
C GLU A 84 10.19 -9.44 16.75
N GLU A 85 9.81 -10.62 16.24
CA GLU A 85 9.96 -10.92 14.81
C GLU A 85 9.07 -10.02 13.97
N LYS A 86 7.79 -9.83 14.36
CA LYS A 86 6.86 -8.92 13.69
C LYS A 86 7.37 -7.49 13.69
N ASP A 87 7.87 -7.01 14.82
CA ASP A 87 8.47 -5.67 14.94
C ASP A 87 9.67 -5.49 14.03
N SER A 88 10.53 -6.49 13.88
CA SER A 88 11.67 -6.43 12.95
C SER A 88 11.23 -6.24 11.49
N TYR A 89 10.08 -6.77 11.07
CA TYR A 89 9.52 -6.51 9.73
C TYR A 89 8.88 -5.14 9.65
N LEU A 90 8.19 -4.70 10.69
CA LEU A 90 7.60 -3.37 10.77
C LEU A 90 8.67 -2.27 10.74
N ASP A 91 9.84 -2.47 11.37
CA ASP A 91 10.97 -1.54 11.30
C ASP A 91 11.48 -1.37 9.86
N LYS A 92 11.55 -2.47 9.09
CA LYS A 92 11.90 -2.41 7.66
C LYS A 92 10.84 -1.63 6.88
N ALA A 93 9.57 -1.89 7.15
CA ALA A 93 8.47 -1.16 6.49
C ALA A 93 8.50 0.34 6.83
N SER A 94 8.77 0.71 8.08
CA SER A 94 8.88 2.11 8.52
C SER A 94 9.95 2.87 7.74
N SER A 95 11.14 2.31 7.59
CA SER A 95 12.23 2.95 6.83
C SER A 95 11.88 3.16 5.35
N LEU A 96 11.13 2.22 4.75
CA LEU A 96 10.65 2.35 3.38
C LEU A 96 9.57 3.42 3.26
N ILE A 97 8.69 3.53 4.25
CA ILE A 97 7.62 4.55 4.31
C ILE A 97 8.24 5.95 4.44
N GLU A 98 9.31 6.11 5.21
CA GLU A 98 10.05 7.36 5.29
C GLU A 98 10.60 7.78 3.91
N SER A 99 11.27 6.85 3.22
CA SER A 99 11.79 7.08 1.87
C SER A 99 10.68 7.41 0.85
N MET A 100 9.54 6.70 0.91
CA MET A 100 8.38 7.02 0.04
C MET A 100 7.81 8.41 0.34
N THR A 101 7.81 8.82 1.61
CA THR A 101 7.29 10.13 1.99
C THR A 101 8.15 11.28 1.43
N GLU A 102 9.46 11.06 1.29
CA GLU A 102 10.35 12.01 0.64
C GLU A 102 10.13 12.07 -0.88
N LEU A 103 9.95 10.92 -1.54
CA LEU A 103 9.75 10.83 -2.99
C LEU A 103 8.35 11.32 -3.42
N ALA A 104 7.31 11.03 -2.62
CA ALA A 104 5.92 11.32 -2.95
C ALA A 104 5.13 11.91 -1.78
N PRO A 105 5.47 13.13 -1.30
CA PRO A 105 4.92 13.70 -0.05
C PRO A 105 3.42 14.00 -0.09
N ASN A 106 2.83 14.09 -1.29
CA ASN A 106 1.41 14.38 -1.52
C ASN A 106 0.65 13.20 -2.16
N GLU A 107 1.20 11.99 -2.09
CA GLU A 107 0.54 10.80 -2.60
C GLU A 107 -0.33 10.15 -1.51
N ALA A 108 -1.63 9.99 -1.80
CA ALA A 108 -2.59 9.42 -0.85
C ALA A 108 -2.20 8.00 -0.44
N GLU A 109 -1.66 7.21 -1.36
CA GLU A 109 -1.25 5.82 -1.08
C GLU A 109 -0.09 5.73 -0.09
N VAL A 110 0.77 6.73 0.00
CA VAL A 110 1.82 6.78 1.04
C VAL A 110 1.19 6.92 2.43
N GLU A 111 0.14 7.72 2.56
CA GLU A 111 -0.59 7.85 3.83
C GLU A 111 -1.44 6.61 4.14
N VAL A 112 -2.00 5.94 3.11
CA VAL A 112 -2.63 4.61 3.26
C VAL A 112 -1.63 3.60 3.82
N MET A 113 -0.40 3.57 3.28
CA MET A 113 0.63 2.64 3.76
C MET A 113 1.07 2.95 5.19
N LYS A 114 1.12 4.22 5.61
CA LYS A 114 1.34 4.60 7.02
C LYS A 114 0.22 4.08 7.92
N ALA A 115 -1.04 4.26 7.51
CA ALA A 115 -2.17 3.74 8.27
C ALA A 115 -2.11 2.22 8.40
N PHE A 116 -1.77 1.52 7.34
CA PHE A 116 -1.63 0.07 7.33
C PHE A 116 -0.48 -0.42 8.21
N TYR A 117 0.66 0.28 8.17
CA TYR A 117 1.79 0.04 9.07
C TYR A 117 1.40 0.21 10.55
N TYR A 118 0.72 1.31 10.90
CA TYR A 118 0.27 1.52 12.28
C TYR A 118 -0.77 0.48 12.71
N THR A 119 -1.65 0.04 11.80
CA THR A 119 -2.57 -1.08 12.06
C THR A 119 -1.80 -2.37 12.32
N GLY A 120 -0.79 -2.69 11.52
CA GLY A 120 0.12 -3.83 11.75
C GLY A 120 0.79 -3.76 13.12
N SER A 121 1.32 -2.59 13.48
CA SER A 121 1.92 -2.37 14.81
C SER A 121 0.91 -2.55 15.95
N LEU A 122 -0.30 -2.03 15.79
CA LEU A 122 -1.38 -2.18 16.80
C LEU A 122 -1.66 -3.65 17.08
N VAL A 123 -1.85 -4.48 16.05
CA VAL A 123 -2.26 -5.87 16.22
C VAL A 123 -1.19 -6.79 16.79
N VAL A 124 0.08 -6.37 16.81
CA VAL A 124 1.15 -7.13 17.48
C VAL A 124 0.90 -7.23 18.99
N ASN A 125 0.46 -6.13 19.63
CA ASN A 125 0.15 -6.11 21.07
C ASN A 125 -0.88 -5.00 21.36
N PRO A 126 -2.18 -5.24 21.09
CA PRO A 126 -3.20 -4.21 21.21
C PRO A 126 -3.29 -3.58 22.62
N PRO A 127 -3.24 -4.34 23.74
CA PRO A 127 -3.35 -3.74 25.08
C PRO A 127 -2.25 -2.73 25.39
N GLN A 128 -1.05 -2.92 24.86
CA GLN A 128 0.08 -2.03 25.12
C GLN A 128 0.18 -0.88 24.12
N ARG A 129 -0.28 -1.09 22.88
CA ARG A 129 -0.04 -0.18 21.76
C ARG A 129 -1.22 0.71 21.39
N ALA A 130 -2.46 0.33 21.75
CA ALA A 130 -3.66 1.02 21.28
C ALA A 130 -3.63 2.53 21.59
N MET A 131 -3.25 2.91 22.79
CA MET A 131 -3.25 4.33 23.22
C MET A 131 -2.31 5.19 22.35
N ALA A 132 -1.14 4.67 21.97
CA ALA A 132 -0.15 5.39 21.18
C ALA A 132 -0.43 5.30 19.66
N THR A 133 -0.95 4.17 19.19
CA THR A 133 -1.00 3.85 17.77
C THR A 133 -2.32 4.27 17.11
N THR A 134 -3.45 4.14 17.82
CA THR A 134 -4.77 4.49 17.27
C THR A 134 -4.86 5.94 16.75
N PRO A 135 -4.37 6.96 17.46
CA PRO A 135 -4.35 8.33 16.92
C PRO A 135 -3.53 8.47 15.64
N LEU A 136 -2.45 7.70 15.49
CA LEU A 136 -1.60 7.72 14.29
C LEU A 136 -2.31 7.08 13.10
N ILE A 137 -3.05 5.98 13.32
CA ILE A 137 -3.90 5.36 12.30
C ILE A 137 -4.91 6.38 11.78
N HIS A 138 -5.68 7.00 12.68
CA HIS A 138 -6.71 7.96 12.29
C HIS A 138 -6.12 9.19 11.57
N ALA A 139 -4.97 9.71 12.02
CA ALA A 139 -4.31 10.83 11.38
C ALA A 139 -3.86 10.50 9.95
N ALA A 140 -3.27 9.32 9.74
CA ALA A 140 -2.82 8.88 8.42
C ALA A 140 -4.02 8.65 7.48
N ILE A 141 -5.09 8.00 7.94
CA ILE A 141 -6.32 7.81 7.17
C ILE A 141 -6.94 9.17 6.81
N ALA A 142 -7.06 10.10 7.76
CA ALA A 142 -7.62 11.41 7.52
C ALA A 142 -6.80 12.19 6.47
N LYS A 143 -5.48 12.08 6.51
CA LYS A 143 -4.60 12.70 5.50
C LYS A 143 -4.76 12.04 4.14
N ALA A 144 -4.84 10.72 4.06
CA ALA A 144 -5.09 10.01 2.80
C ALA A 144 -6.41 10.46 2.16
N LEU A 145 -7.49 10.53 2.94
CA LEU A 145 -8.82 10.97 2.48
C LEU A 145 -8.88 12.48 2.16
N ALA A 146 -8.05 13.30 2.80
CA ALA A 146 -7.92 14.72 2.43
C ALA A 146 -7.24 14.90 1.07
N LEU A 147 -6.26 14.04 0.74
CA LEU A 147 -5.59 14.03 -0.56
C LEU A 147 -6.46 13.38 -1.66
N GLU A 148 -7.15 12.31 -1.33
CA GLU A 148 -7.98 11.53 -2.26
C GLU A 148 -9.25 11.01 -1.55
N PRO A 149 -10.35 11.80 -1.54
CA PRO A 149 -11.56 11.48 -0.76
C PRO A 149 -12.23 10.15 -1.12
N SER A 150 -12.05 9.67 -2.35
CA SER A 150 -12.61 8.41 -2.84
C SER A 150 -11.63 7.23 -2.78
N ASN A 151 -10.46 7.37 -2.15
CA ASN A 151 -9.48 6.29 -2.08
C ASN A 151 -10.05 5.06 -1.35
N PRO A 152 -10.28 3.93 -2.03
CA PRO A 152 -10.99 2.80 -1.45
C PRO A 152 -10.21 2.11 -0.34
N ARG A 153 -8.87 2.12 -0.38
CA ARG A 153 -7.99 1.54 0.64
C ARG A 153 -8.01 2.36 1.92
N ALA A 154 -8.02 3.70 1.81
CA ALA A 154 -8.17 4.58 2.97
C ALA A 154 -9.54 4.39 3.65
N ILE A 155 -10.62 4.27 2.85
CA ILE A 155 -11.97 4.01 3.36
C ILE A 155 -12.03 2.63 4.02
N PHE A 156 -11.46 1.60 3.37
CA PHE A 156 -11.37 0.25 3.94
C PHE A 156 -10.64 0.24 5.29
N LEU A 157 -9.46 0.85 5.37
CA LEU A 157 -8.69 0.90 6.64
C LEU A 157 -9.47 1.65 7.73
N ARG A 158 -10.19 2.71 7.40
CA ARG A 158 -11.08 3.39 8.35
C ARG A 158 -12.14 2.44 8.89
N ILE A 159 -12.91 1.81 8.00
CA ILE A 159 -13.98 0.87 8.38
C ILE A 159 -13.43 -0.26 9.24
N SER A 160 -12.34 -0.88 8.83
CA SER A 160 -11.74 -2.01 9.53
C SER A 160 -11.25 -1.64 10.94
N ASN A 161 -10.59 -0.50 11.10
CA ASN A 161 -10.08 -0.06 12.41
C ASN A 161 -11.21 0.41 13.35
N GLU A 162 -12.22 1.12 12.83
CA GLU A 162 -13.38 1.55 13.63
C GLU A 162 -14.24 0.34 14.05
N MET A 163 -14.48 -0.61 13.13
CA MET A 163 -15.19 -1.85 13.41
C MET A 163 -14.45 -2.71 14.46
N GLY A 164 -13.14 -2.84 14.33
CA GLY A 164 -12.30 -3.55 15.29
C GLY A 164 -12.36 -2.90 16.70
N THR A 165 -12.37 -1.58 16.75
CA THR A 165 -12.51 -0.81 18.00
C THR A 165 -13.88 -1.03 18.63
N ALA A 166 -14.95 -0.90 17.86
CA ALA A 166 -16.33 -1.14 18.33
C ALA A 166 -16.49 -2.58 18.86
N SER A 167 -15.99 -3.56 18.11
CA SER A 167 -16.01 -4.96 18.53
C SER A 167 -15.25 -5.19 19.83
N TYR A 168 -14.09 -4.57 20.02
CA TYR A 168 -13.28 -4.68 21.25
C TYR A 168 -14.04 -4.15 22.49
N PHE A 169 -14.83 -3.08 22.32
CA PHE A 169 -15.64 -2.51 23.40
C PHE A 169 -17.04 -3.12 23.50
N GLY A 170 -17.41 -4.08 22.66
CA GLY A 170 -18.73 -4.70 22.65
C GLY A 170 -19.83 -3.77 22.10
N GLU A 171 -19.45 -2.81 21.28
CA GLU A 171 -20.36 -1.88 20.61
C GLU A 171 -20.93 -2.49 19.32
N ASP A 172 -22.02 -1.88 18.82
CA ASP A 172 -22.68 -2.33 17.58
C ASP A 172 -21.78 -2.12 16.34
N THR A 173 -21.51 -3.21 15.62
CA THR A 173 -20.72 -3.19 14.38
C THR A 173 -21.55 -3.08 13.10
N ALA A 174 -22.87 -3.14 13.18
CA ALA A 174 -23.77 -3.09 12.01
C ALA A 174 -23.59 -1.82 11.14
N PRO A 175 -23.30 -0.62 11.68
CA PRO A 175 -23.03 0.55 10.84
C PRO A 175 -21.79 0.38 9.95
N PHE A 176 -20.76 -0.35 10.40
CA PHE A 176 -19.55 -0.60 9.63
C PHE A 176 -19.79 -1.65 8.54
N CYS A 177 -20.64 -2.63 8.80
CA CYS A 177 -21.11 -3.58 7.79
C CYS A 177 -21.79 -2.87 6.62
N ALA A 178 -22.67 -1.91 6.91
CA ALA A 178 -23.34 -1.12 5.88
C ALA A 178 -22.30 -0.31 5.04
N GLN A 179 -21.33 0.32 5.69
CA GLN A 179 -20.26 1.06 5.01
C GLN A 179 -19.37 0.15 4.17
N ALA A 180 -19.03 -1.04 4.65
CA ALA A 180 -18.24 -2.01 3.89
C ALA A 180 -19.01 -2.49 2.64
N THR A 181 -20.32 -2.73 2.76
CA THR A 181 -21.18 -3.09 1.63
C THR A 181 -21.24 -1.98 0.58
N GLU A 182 -21.40 -0.72 1.00
CA GLU A 182 -21.37 0.44 0.10
C GLU A 182 -20.00 0.60 -0.59
N LEU A 183 -18.92 0.45 0.15
CA LEU A 183 -17.56 0.50 -0.41
C LEU A 183 -17.36 -0.58 -1.47
N LEU A 184 -17.79 -1.82 -1.19
CA LEU A 184 -17.65 -2.94 -2.12
C LEU A 184 -18.44 -2.70 -3.42
N GLN A 185 -19.70 -2.19 -3.32
CA GLN A 185 -20.53 -1.87 -4.48
C GLN A 185 -19.90 -0.80 -5.38
N ASN A 186 -19.15 0.13 -4.80
CA ASN A 186 -18.52 1.23 -5.51
C ASN A 186 -17.03 0.97 -5.86
N TRP A 187 -16.45 -0.18 -5.47
CA TRP A 187 -15.01 -0.44 -5.60
C TRP A 187 -14.51 -0.30 -7.04
N ASP A 188 -15.25 -0.84 -8.01
CA ASP A 188 -14.85 -0.83 -9.41
C ASP A 188 -15.04 0.54 -10.10
N SER A 189 -15.64 1.52 -9.42
CA SER A 189 -15.70 2.91 -9.89
C SER A 189 -14.39 3.67 -9.64
N TYR A 190 -13.51 3.17 -8.77
CA TYR A 190 -12.21 3.76 -8.51
C TYR A 190 -11.24 3.50 -9.67
N THR A 191 -10.76 4.57 -10.28
CA THR A 191 -9.83 4.49 -11.41
C THR A 191 -8.40 4.51 -10.94
N LEU A 192 -7.65 3.45 -11.24
CA LEU A 192 -6.21 3.39 -10.93
C LEU A 192 -5.43 4.41 -11.77
N LYS A 193 -4.48 5.11 -11.17
CA LYS A 193 -3.60 6.09 -11.85
C LYS A 193 -2.68 5.43 -12.87
N SER A 194 -2.34 4.15 -12.70
CA SER A 194 -1.56 3.34 -13.64
C SER A 194 -1.85 1.84 -13.43
N PRO A 195 -1.45 0.97 -14.38
CA PRO A 195 -1.61 -0.50 -14.22
C PRO A 195 -0.86 -1.11 -13.03
N ILE A 196 0.15 -0.41 -12.52
CA ILE A 196 0.96 -0.84 -11.38
C ILE A 196 0.61 -0.09 -10.09
N HIS A 197 -0.43 0.77 -10.13
CA HIS A 197 -0.91 1.47 -8.94
C HIS A 197 -1.59 0.49 -7.97
N PRO A 198 -1.54 0.71 -6.64
CA PRO A 198 -2.15 -0.18 -5.66
C PRO A 198 -3.62 -0.51 -5.96
N SER A 199 -3.96 -1.80 -5.91
CA SER A 199 -5.30 -2.31 -6.20
C SER A 199 -5.80 -3.33 -5.16
N TRP A 200 -5.05 -3.54 -4.07
CA TRP A 200 -5.42 -4.44 -2.98
C TRP A 200 -6.58 -3.87 -2.13
N GLY A 201 -7.15 -4.69 -1.28
CA GLY A 201 -8.18 -4.30 -0.30
C GLY A 201 -9.58 -4.81 -0.64
N LYS A 202 -9.91 -5.11 -1.91
CA LYS A 202 -11.23 -5.57 -2.30
C LYS A 202 -11.61 -6.89 -1.61
N GLY A 203 -10.69 -7.86 -1.60
CA GLY A 203 -10.91 -9.15 -0.96
C GLY A 203 -11.11 -9.04 0.55
N GLU A 204 -10.40 -8.12 1.20
CA GLU A 204 -10.56 -7.85 2.62
C GLU A 204 -11.93 -7.23 2.92
N VAL A 205 -12.42 -6.32 2.06
CA VAL A 205 -13.79 -5.76 2.19
C VAL A 205 -14.85 -6.84 1.95
N GLU A 206 -14.66 -7.72 0.97
CA GLU A 206 -15.52 -8.89 0.74
C GLU A 206 -15.59 -9.78 1.98
N GLY A 207 -14.44 -9.99 2.66
CA GLY A 207 -14.36 -10.71 3.92
C GLY A 207 -15.18 -10.05 5.03
N ILE A 208 -15.09 -8.73 5.18
CA ILE A 208 -15.90 -7.97 6.16
C ILE A 208 -17.40 -8.16 5.85
N VAL A 209 -17.82 -7.92 4.61
CA VAL A 209 -19.23 -8.03 4.21
C VAL A 209 -19.77 -9.44 4.45
N SER A 210 -18.98 -10.47 4.18
CA SER A 210 -19.36 -11.87 4.42
C SER A 210 -19.55 -12.17 5.90
N SER A 211 -18.68 -11.64 6.77
CA SER A 211 -18.77 -11.85 8.23
C SER A 211 -19.94 -11.10 8.88
N CYS A 212 -20.50 -10.09 8.21
CA CYS A 212 -21.65 -9.32 8.70
C CYS A 212 -23.01 -10.03 8.55
N GLY A 213 -23.05 -11.12 7.79
CA GLY A 213 -24.27 -11.92 7.55
C GLY A 213 -24.45 -13.11 8.50
N GLU A 214 -23.46 -13.36 9.38
CA GLU A 214 -23.46 -14.43 10.35
C GLU A 214 -23.90 -13.94 11.75
#